data_c936bd65b82425ab1f176edb296f0c4d
#
_entry.id   c936bd65b82425ab1f176edb296f0c4d
#
_cell.length_a   1.000
_cell.length_b   1.000
_cell.length_c   1.000
_cell.angle_alpha   90.00
_cell.angle_beta   90.00
_cell.angle_gamma   90.00
#
_symmetry.space_group_name_H-M   'P 1'
#
loop_
_entity.id
_entity.type
_entity.pdbx_description
1 polymer ?
#
loop_
_entity_poly.entity_id
_entity_poly.type
_entity_poly.pdbx_seq_one_letter_code
_entity_poly.pdbx_strand_id
1 'polypeptide(L)'
;MPRTSSNSILDHLPAALRKSLLSRMELVDLPVNTMLLRPGVPPEFAHFMTSGITSVVTYMANGAGAEVGLIGKEGFVEAMHLLGSANSPTTAFIQVEGSALRIPFKELEKEVFATPVLLRRVLEFVQRHNFALTQLAACNGLHEIEERLARWVLMVQDRVDSPKFDLTQEFLASMLGASRTSVTLAAGSLQRSGLIEYKRGHIRILDAEKLLTAACECYPIVRDLTHDDR
;
A
#
# COMPACT_ATOMS: atom_id res chain seq x y z
N MET A 1 -8.45 -22.18 3.59
CA MET A 1 -8.97 -21.69 2.31
C MET A 1 -7.85 -21.73 1.28
N PRO A 2 -8.08 -22.09 0.01
CA PRO A 2 -7.03 -22.00 -0.99
C PRO A 2 -6.58 -20.53 -1.06
N ARG A 3 -5.28 -20.29 -0.92
CA ARG A 3 -4.68 -18.94 -1.09
C ARG A 3 -4.92 -18.53 -2.54
N THR A 4 -5.77 -17.55 -2.77
CA THR A 4 -5.96 -16.97 -4.09
C THR A 4 -4.68 -16.20 -4.44
N SER A 5 -3.96 -16.66 -5.45
CA SER A 5 -2.78 -15.97 -6.00
C SER A 5 -3.23 -14.83 -6.93
N SER A 6 -4.06 -13.92 -6.41
CA SER A 6 -4.68 -12.84 -7.17
C SER A 6 -3.90 -11.54 -6.95
N ASN A 7 -3.44 -10.95 -8.06
CA ASN A 7 -2.86 -9.60 -8.10
C ASN A 7 -3.40 -8.90 -9.35
N SER A 8 -3.92 -7.68 -9.20
CA SER A 8 -4.63 -6.99 -10.28
C SER A 8 -3.83 -6.86 -11.58
N ILE A 9 -2.53 -6.62 -11.50
CA ILE A 9 -1.69 -6.53 -12.73
C ILE A 9 -1.67 -7.88 -13.44
N LEU A 10 -1.46 -8.98 -12.70
CA LEU A 10 -1.35 -10.32 -13.27
C LEU A 10 -2.70 -10.86 -13.77
N ASP A 11 -3.78 -10.52 -13.06
CA ASP A 11 -5.11 -11.03 -13.36
C ASP A 11 -5.69 -10.46 -14.66
N HIS A 12 -5.28 -9.26 -15.05
CA HIS A 12 -5.69 -8.60 -16.29
C HIS A 12 -4.79 -8.94 -17.50
N LEU A 13 -3.81 -9.84 -17.35
CA LEU A 13 -2.99 -10.31 -18.47
C LEU A 13 -3.71 -11.39 -19.30
N PRO A 14 -3.43 -11.48 -20.61
CA PRO A 14 -3.86 -12.61 -21.43
C PRO A 14 -3.45 -13.94 -20.79
N ALA A 15 -4.35 -14.93 -20.82
CA ALA A 15 -4.18 -16.20 -20.09
C ALA A 15 -2.84 -16.92 -20.37
N ALA A 16 -2.36 -16.90 -21.62
CA ALA A 16 -1.10 -17.54 -21.99
C ALA A 16 0.11 -16.81 -21.34
N LEU A 17 0.11 -15.48 -21.36
CA LEU A 17 1.16 -14.66 -20.74
C LEU A 17 1.15 -14.81 -19.22
N ARG A 18 -0.04 -14.71 -18.60
CA ARG A 18 -0.21 -14.95 -17.17
C ARG A 18 0.33 -16.32 -16.75
N LYS A 19 -0.03 -17.39 -17.46
CA LYS A 19 0.46 -18.74 -17.18
C LYS A 19 1.99 -18.83 -17.28
N SER A 20 2.59 -18.21 -18.30
CA SER A 20 4.04 -18.17 -18.49
C SER A 20 4.74 -17.44 -17.35
N LEU A 21 4.23 -16.29 -16.90
CA LEU A 21 4.78 -15.55 -15.78
C LEU A 21 4.65 -16.34 -14.47
N LEU A 22 3.46 -16.85 -14.17
CA LEU A 22 3.21 -17.62 -12.95
C LEU A 22 4.10 -18.85 -12.81
N SER A 23 4.48 -19.50 -13.91
CA SER A 23 5.38 -20.66 -13.89
C SER A 23 6.81 -20.35 -13.46
N ARG A 24 7.18 -19.05 -13.45
CA ARG A 24 8.50 -18.54 -13.05
C ARG A 24 8.47 -17.78 -11.73
N MET A 25 7.29 -17.63 -11.13
CA MET A 25 7.08 -16.95 -9.87
C MET A 25 7.00 -17.95 -8.72
N GLU A 26 7.46 -17.52 -7.56
CA GLU A 26 7.36 -18.24 -6.30
C GLU A 26 6.37 -17.53 -5.37
N LEU A 27 5.44 -18.27 -4.78
CA LEU A 27 4.58 -17.75 -3.73
C LEU A 27 5.35 -17.74 -2.40
N VAL A 28 5.49 -16.56 -1.81
CA VAL A 28 6.21 -16.37 -0.55
C VAL A 28 5.33 -15.75 0.51
N ASP A 29 5.51 -16.19 1.76
CA ASP A 29 4.92 -15.54 2.93
C ASP A 29 5.77 -14.33 3.32
N LEU A 30 5.08 -13.26 3.66
CA LEU A 30 5.68 -11.97 4.01
C LEU A 30 5.23 -11.56 5.42
N PRO A 31 5.96 -11.94 6.48
CA PRO A 31 5.70 -11.49 7.84
C PRO A 31 5.80 -9.96 7.99
N VAL A 32 5.12 -9.41 9.00
CA VAL A 32 5.23 -7.98 9.36
C VAL A 32 6.70 -7.59 9.54
N ASN A 33 7.06 -6.37 9.11
CA ASN A 33 8.42 -5.81 9.09
C ASN A 33 9.40 -6.48 8.11
N THR A 34 8.95 -7.40 7.24
CA THR A 34 9.80 -7.87 6.13
C THR A 34 10.14 -6.68 5.22
N MET A 35 11.44 -6.42 5.07
CA MET A 35 11.96 -5.32 4.24
C MET A 35 12.01 -5.74 2.77
N LEU A 36 11.32 -5.00 1.90
CA LEU A 36 11.30 -5.24 0.45
C LEU A 36 12.23 -4.28 -0.30
N LEU A 37 12.26 -3.00 0.10
CA LEU A 37 13.15 -2.00 -0.50
C LEU A 37 13.92 -1.23 0.57
N ARG A 38 15.17 -0.90 0.23
CA ARG A 38 16.04 -0.02 1.02
C ARG A 38 16.50 1.17 0.16
N PRO A 39 16.67 2.36 0.75
CA PRO A 39 17.15 3.52 0.02
C PRO A 39 18.48 3.24 -0.71
N GLY A 40 18.56 3.60 -1.98
CA GLY A 40 19.77 3.47 -2.78
C GLY A 40 20.17 2.05 -3.17
N VAL A 41 19.38 1.03 -2.80
CA VAL A 41 19.67 -0.37 -3.13
C VAL A 41 18.72 -0.85 -4.23
N PRO A 42 19.24 -1.32 -5.38
CA PRO A 42 18.39 -1.90 -6.42
C PRO A 42 17.62 -3.13 -5.88
N PRO A 43 16.39 -3.36 -6.32
CA PRO A 43 15.61 -4.52 -5.90
C PRO A 43 16.21 -5.82 -6.47
N GLU A 44 16.25 -6.85 -5.63
CA GLU A 44 16.63 -8.21 -6.04
C GLU A 44 15.44 -8.95 -6.67
N PHE A 45 14.27 -8.77 -6.10
CA PHE A 45 13.01 -9.37 -6.54
C PHE A 45 11.94 -8.31 -6.78
N ALA A 46 10.92 -8.65 -7.55
CA ALA A 46 9.65 -7.95 -7.61
C ALA A 46 8.58 -8.80 -6.89
N HIS A 47 7.78 -8.16 -6.01
CA HIS A 47 6.80 -8.81 -5.15
C HIS A 47 5.38 -8.36 -5.51
N PHE A 48 4.70 -9.13 -6.34
CA PHE A 48 3.29 -8.92 -6.68
C PHE A 48 2.43 -9.37 -5.49
N MET A 49 1.92 -8.39 -4.74
CA MET A 49 1.16 -8.69 -3.52
C MET A 49 -0.10 -9.49 -3.83
N THR A 50 -0.33 -10.56 -3.08
CA THR A 50 -1.54 -11.40 -3.17
C THR A 50 -2.42 -11.28 -1.91
N SER A 51 -1.84 -10.79 -0.82
CA SER A 51 -2.52 -10.39 0.41
C SER A 51 -1.61 -9.51 1.25
N GLY A 52 -2.17 -8.88 2.28
CA GLY A 52 -1.41 -7.98 3.16
C GLY A 52 -1.15 -6.61 2.54
N ILE A 53 -0.32 -5.82 3.20
CA ILE A 53 -0.01 -4.44 2.80
C ILE A 53 1.48 -4.18 2.92
N THR A 54 2.04 -3.59 1.87
CA THR A 54 3.36 -2.96 1.88
C THR A 54 3.21 -1.46 2.12
N SER A 55 3.89 -0.93 3.14
CA SER A 55 4.03 0.50 3.40
C SER A 55 5.31 1.02 2.73
N VAL A 56 5.20 2.15 2.03
CA VAL A 56 6.32 2.89 1.45
C VAL A 56 6.55 4.14 2.29
N VAL A 57 7.74 4.26 2.88
CA VAL A 57 8.06 5.30 3.86
C VAL A 57 9.31 6.06 3.42
N THR A 58 9.29 7.38 3.62
CA THR A 58 10.48 8.23 3.49
C THR A 58 10.91 8.70 4.87
N TYR A 59 12.20 8.59 5.16
CA TYR A 59 12.80 9.07 6.41
C TYR A 59 13.60 10.35 6.18
N MET A 60 13.45 11.28 7.11
CA MET A 60 14.23 12.52 7.16
C MET A 60 15.53 12.31 7.93
N ALA A 61 16.47 13.24 7.79
CA ALA A 61 17.79 13.17 8.45
C ALA A 61 17.72 13.10 9.99
N ASN A 62 16.64 13.62 10.59
CA ASN A 62 16.39 13.53 12.04
C ASN A 62 15.73 12.21 12.49
N GLY A 63 15.55 11.25 11.57
CA GLY A 63 14.91 9.96 11.84
C GLY A 63 13.38 9.98 11.78
N ALA A 64 12.73 11.13 11.60
CA ALA A 64 11.29 11.20 11.41
C ALA A 64 10.91 10.54 10.06
N GLY A 65 9.92 9.67 10.08
CA GLY A 65 9.39 9.00 8.89
C GLY A 65 7.95 9.40 8.61
N ALA A 66 7.59 9.37 7.33
CA ALA A 66 6.19 9.49 6.91
C ALA A 66 5.89 8.48 5.81
N GLU A 67 4.72 7.85 5.88
CA GLU A 67 4.23 7.03 4.80
C GLU A 67 3.86 7.89 3.60
N VAL A 68 4.39 7.51 2.47
CA VAL A 68 4.12 8.16 1.18
C VAL A 68 3.24 7.31 0.28
N GLY A 69 3.00 6.03 0.61
CA GLY A 69 2.10 5.18 -0.15
C GLY A 69 1.88 3.80 0.49
N LEU A 70 0.74 3.21 0.15
CA LEU A 70 0.36 1.83 0.47
C LEU A 70 0.22 1.04 -0.83
N ILE A 71 0.68 -0.19 -0.83
CA ILE A 71 0.53 -1.12 -1.95
C ILE A 71 0.02 -2.45 -1.41
N GLY A 72 -1.08 -2.92 -1.97
CA GLY A 72 -1.68 -4.21 -1.73
C GLY A 72 -1.77 -5.03 -3.02
N LYS A 73 -2.86 -5.77 -3.20
CA LYS A 73 -3.12 -6.63 -4.38
C LYS A 73 -3.16 -5.86 -5.71
N GLU A 74 -3.28 -4.54 -5.66
CA GLU A 74 -3.32 -3.68 -6.84
C GLU A 74 -1.99 -3.58 -7.59
N GLY A 75 -0.85 -3.97 -6.97
CA GLY A 75 0.45 -3.76 -7.59
C GLY A 75 1.63 -4.49 -6.98
N PHE A 76 2.80 -3.91 -7.18
CA PHE A 76 4.08 -4.34 -6.60
C PHE A 76 4.97 -3.11 -6.36
N VAL A 77 5.73 -3.15 -5.26
CA VAL A 77 6.43 -1.95 -4.75
C VAL A 77 7.64 -1.54 -5.59
N GLU A 78 8.24 -2.48 -6.29
CA GLU A 78 9.45 -2.27 -7.09
C GLU A 78 9.17 -1.66 -8.47
N ALA A 79 7.91 -1.41 -8.84
CA ALA A 79 7.50 -0.94 -10.16
C ALA A 79 8.23 0.33 -10.63
N MET A 80 8.50 1.26 -9.71
CA MET A 80 9.21 2.50 -10.02
C MET A 80 10.63 2.28 -10.54
N HIS A 81 11.29 1.18 -10.16
CA HIS A 81 12.64 0.86 -10.62
C HIS A 81 12.69 0.40 -12.09
N LEU A 82 11.53 0.09 -12.70
CA LEU A 82 11.43 -0.19 -14.14
C LEU A 82 11.47 1.08 -14.98
N LEU A 83 11.23 2.27 -14.42
CA LEU A 83 11.15 3.52 -15.16
C LEU A 83 12.51 4.18 -15.40
N GLY A 84 13.53 3.81 -14.66
CA GLY A 84 14.83 4.43 -14.77
C GLY A 84 15.79 4.04 -13.66
N SER A 85 17.02 4.58 -13.74
CA SER A 85 18.14 4.22 -12.86
C SER A 85 18.29 5.12 -11.62
N ALA A 86 17.30 5.98 -11.31
CA ALA A 86 17.38 6.83 -10.13
C ALA A 86 17.35 6.01 -8.84
N ASN A 87 18.21 6.35 -7.90
CA ASN A 87 18.20 5.74 -6.58
C ASN A 87 16.93 6.12 -5.84
N SER A 88 16.16 5.14 -5.40
CA SER A 88 14.98 5.38 -4.58
C SER A 88 15.37 5.93 -3.21
N PRO A 89 14.75 7.01 -2.71
CA PRO A 89 14.93 7.51 -1.36
C PRO A 89 14.06 6.77 -0.34
N THR A 90 13.18 5.87 -0.79
CA THR A 90 12.16 5.25 0.04
C THR A 90 12.61 3.91 0.61
N THR A 91 12.04 3.58 1.76
CA THR A 91 12.03 2.25 2.35
C THR A 91 10.66 1.62 2.11
N ALA A 92 10.60 0.34 1.79
CA ALA A 92 9.33 -0.38 1.72
C ALA A 92 9.39 -1.65 2.57
N PHE A 93 8.38 -1.84 3.40
CA PHE A 93 8.27 -3.00 4.30
C PHE A 93 6.84 -3.47 4.46
N ILE A 94 6.67 -4.71 4.88
CA ILE A 94 5.35 -5.29 5.13
C ILE A 94 4.77 -4.73 6.42
N GLN A 95 3.66 -4.01 6.28
CA GLN A 95 2.90 -3.42 7.37
C GLN A 95 1.85 -4.38 7.93
N VAL A 96 1.14 -5.07 7.06
CA VAL A 96 0.19 -6.12 7.40
C VAL A 96 0.68 -7.40 6.73
N GLU A 97 0.85 -8.44 7.52
CA GLU A 97 1.32 -9.73 7.02
C GLU A 97 0.48 -10.24 5.86
N GLY A 98 1.12 -10.92 4.95
CA GLY A 98 0.45 -11.45 3.78
C GLY A 98 1.36 -12.34 2.95
N SER A 99 1.10 -12.34 1.65
CA SER A 99 1.87 -13.12 0.68
C SER A 99 2.06 -12.37 -0.62
N ALA A 100 3.05 -12.76 -1.39
CA ALA A 100 3.31 -12.24 -2.73
C ALA A 100 3.77 -13.35 -3.68
N LEU A 101 3.51 -13.15 -4.95
CA LEU A 101 4.20 -13.86 -6.04
C LEU A 101 5.47 -13.08 -6.36
N ARG A 102 6.63 -13.66 -6.07
CA ARG A 102 7.91 -13.01 -6.36
C ARG A 102 8.61 -13.59 -7.58
N ILE A 103 9.35 -12.74 -8.26
CA ILE A 103 10.20 -13.09 -9.41
C ILE A 103 11.50 -12.28 -9.32
N PRO A 104 12.67 -12.79 -9.75
CA PRO A 104 13.89 -11.98 -9.85
C PRO A 104 13.63 -10.70 -10.65
N PHE A 105 14.02 -9.53 -10.09
CA PHE A 105 13.69 -8.24 -10.69
C PHE A 105 14.21 -8.09 -12.12
N LYS A 106 15.46 -8.53 -12.38
CA LYS A 106 16.04 -8.49 -13.72
C LYS A 106 15.30 -9.35 -14.75
N GLU A 107 14.70 -10.45 -14.29
CA GLU A 107 13.88 -11.30 -15.17
C GLU A 107 12.56 -10.63 -15.51
N LEU A 108 11.90 -10.03 -14.51
CA LEU A 108 10.70 -9.22 -14.74
C LEU A 108 10.99 -8.05 -15.68
N GLU A 109 12.06 -7.30 -15.43
CA GLU A 109 12.45 -6.15 -16.24
C GLU A 109 12.58 -6.53 -17.72
N LYS A 110 13.31 -7.61 -18.00
CA LYS A 110 13.45 -8.15 -19.37
C LYS A 110 12.10 -8.49 -20.00
N GLU A 111 11.22 -9.15 -19.24
CA GLU A 111 9.90 -9.55 -19.72
C GLU A 111 9.00 -8.34 -19.99
N VAL A 112 9.00 -7.35 -19.09
CA VAL A 112 8.21 -6.12 -19.21
C VAL A 112 8.58 -5.38 -20.51
N PHE A 113 9.86 -5.19 -20.79
CA PHE A 113 10.29 -4.48 -22.00
C PHE A 113 10.15 -5.31 -23.29
N ALA A 114 10.10 -6.63 -23.20
CA ALA A 114 9.85 -7.51 -24.35
C ALA A 114 8.36 -7.66 -24.68
N THR A 115 7.44 -7.34 -23.72
CA THR A 115 6.02 -7.66 -23.84
C THR A 115 5.15 -6.40 -23.71
N PRO A 116 4.70 -5.79 -24.82
CA PRO A 116 3.97 -4.51 -24.80
C PRO A 116 2.70 -4.51 -23.92
N VAL A 117 1.99 -5.63 -23.84
CA VAL A 117 0.80 -5.76 -22.98
C VAL A 117 1.17 -5.67 -21.50
N LEU A 118 2.25 -6.35 -21.08
CA LEU A 118 2.73 -6.30 -19.68
C LEU A 118 3.26 -4.91 -19.36
N LEU A 119 4.06 -4.30 -20.25
CA LEU A 119 4.56 -2.94 -20.11
C LEU A 119 3.40 -1.95 -19.90
N ARG A 120 2.34 -2.05 -20.72
CA ARG A 120 1.17 -1.18 -20.58
C ARG A 120 0.52 -1.32 -19.20
N ARG A 121 0.31 -2.53 -18.70
CA ARG A 121 -0.27 -2.78 -17.37
C ARG A 121 0.58 -2.21 -16.24
N VAL A 122 1.89 -2.37 -16.32
CA VAL A 122 2.83 -1.78 -15.35
C VAL A 122 2.74 -0.24 -15.37
N LEU A 123 2.73 0.37 -16.57
CA LEU A 123 2.63 1.83 -16.70
C LEU A 123 1.28 2.37 -16.21
N GLU A 124 0.17 1.67 -16.45
CA GLU A 124 -1.16 2.01 -15.93
C GLU A 124 -1.18 1.98 -14.40
N PHE A 125 -0.58 0.95 -13.79
CA PHE A 125 -0.44 0.89 -12.33
C PHE A 125 0.41 2.06 -11.81
N VAL A 126 1.58 2.29 -12.38
CA VAL A 126 2.48 3.39 -11.96
C VAL A 126 1.80 4.75 -12.09
N GLN A 127 1.06 5.00 -13.15
CA GLN A 127 0.31 6.23 -13.35
C GLN A 127 -0.74 6.43 -12.27
N ARG A 128 -1.59 5.42 -12.02
CA ARG A 128 -2.64 5.48 -10.99
C ARG A 128 -2.04 5.67 -9.61
N HIS A 129 -0.99 4.91 -9.30
CA HIS A 129 -0.27 5.04 -8.03
C HIS A 129 0.30 6.44 -7.85
N ASN A 130 0.94 7.01 -8.89
CA ASN A 130 1.45 8.38 -8.82
C ASN A 130 0.35 9.43 -8.60
N PHE A 131 -0.81 9.29 -9.24
CA PHE A 131 -1.95 10.19 -8.99
C PHE A 131 -2.47 10.05 -7.54
N ALA A 132 -2.53 8.83 -7.00
CA ALA A 132 -2.88 8.61 -5.61
C ALA A 132 -1.88 9.30 -4.66
N LEU A 133 -0.56 9.17 -4.91
CA LEU A 133 0.47 9.86 -4.13
C LEU A 133 0.35 11.39 -4.21
N THR A 134 0.02 11.93 -5.38
CA THR A 134 -0.21 13.38 -5.58
C THR A 134 -1.40 13.86 -4.73
N GLN A 135 -2.51 13.10 -4.73
CA GLN A 135 -3.67 13.40 -3.89
C GLN A 135 -3.33 13.34 -2.40
N LEU A 136 -2.55 12.31 -1.99
CA LEU A 136 -2.12 12.16 -0.59
C LEU A 136 -1.18 13.28 -0.14
N ALA A 137 -0.31 13.79 -1.02
CA ALA A 137 0.56 14.91 -0.71
C ALA A 137 -0.24 16.18 -0.40
N ALA A 138 -1.26 16.50 -1.22
CA ALA A 138 -2.17 17.61 -0.96
C ALA A 138 -2.98 17.38 0.32
N CYS A 139 -3.52 16.19 0.51
CA CYS A 139 -4.29 15.81 1.70
C CYS A 139 -3.48 16.00 2.99
N ASN A 140 -2.20 15.62 2.99
CA ASN A 140 -1.33 15.74 4.17
C ASN A 140 -1.07 17.20 4.59
N GLY A 141 -1.17 18.14 3.65
CA GLY A 141 -0.98 19.57 3.92
C GLY A 141 -2.27 20.36 4.22
N LEU A 142 -3.43 19.84 3.80
CA LEU A 142 -4.67 20.62 3.79
C LEU A 142 -5.78 20.09 4.72
N HIS A 143 -5.77 18.79 5.05
CA HIS A 143 -6.82 18.17 5.86
C HIS A 143 -6.39 17.94 7.30
N GLU A 144 -7.38 17.99 8.20
CA GLU A 144 -7.17 17.74 9.62
C GLU A 144 -6.78 16.29 9.90
N ILE A 145 -6.05 16.08 11.00
CA ILE A 145 -5.50 14.76 11.35
C ILE A 145 -6.58 13.69 11.57
N GLU A 146 -7.77 14.07 12.06
CA GLU A 146 -8.89 13.16 12.27
C GLU A 146 -9.43 12.62 10.94
N GLU A 147 -9.64 13.50 9.96
CA GLU A 147 -10.10 13.15 8.61
C GLU A 147 -9.08 12.26 7.88
N ARG A 148 -7.79 12.59 8.04
CA ARG A 148 -6.67 11.82 7.48
C ARG A 148 -6.55 10.44 8.11
N LEU A 149 -6.78 10.33 9.43
CA LEU A 149 -6.80 9.04 10.13
C LEU A 149 -7.98 8.18 9.67
N ALA A 150 -9.18 8.76 9.56
CA ALA A 150 -10.37 8.05 9.06
C ALA A 150 -10.14 7.53 7.62
N ARG A 151 -9.63 8.38 6.72
CA ARG A 151 -9.22 7.99 5.35
C ARG A 151 -8.23 6.83 5.38
N TRP A 152 -7.16 6.94 6.19
CA TRP A 152 -6.10 5.95 6.23
C TRP A 152 -6.61 4.59 6.73
N VAL A 153 -7.44 4.58 7.76
CA VAL A 153 -8.08 3.37 8.31
C VAL A 153 -8.93 2.66 7.25
N LEU A 154 -9.70 3.41 6.45
CA LEU A 154 -10.49 2.87 5.35
C LEU A 154 -9.60 2.30 4.23
N MET A 155 -8.52 2.99 3.86
CA MET A 155 -7.56 2.51 2.84
C MET A 155 -6.88 1.20 3.25
N VAL A 156 -6.64 1.00 4.55
CA VAL A 156 -6.13 -0.28 5.09
C VAL A 156 -7.22 -1.35 5.02
N GLN A 157 -8.46 -1.04 5.43
CA GLN A 157 -9.59 -1.97 5.36
C GLN A 157 -9.80 -2.51 3.95
N ASP A 158 -9.78 -1.63 2.94
CA ASP A 158 -9.96 -2.01 1.54
C ASP A 158 -8.96 -3.09 1.07
N ARG A 159 -7.73 -3.07 1.63
CA ARG A 159 -6.65 -3.97 1.23
C ARG A 159 -6.58 -5.26 2.01
N VAL A 160 -6.98 -5.23 3.30
CA VAL A 160 -6.91 -6.44 4.15
C VAL A 160 -8.20 -7.24 4.15
N ASP A 161 -9.28 -6.69 3.61
CA ASP A 161 -10.62 -7.28 3.61
C ASP A 161 -11.03 -7.72 5.04
N SER A 162 -10.71 -6.89 6.03
CA SER A 162 -10.97 -7.12 7.44
C SER A 162 -11.26 -5.81 8.16
N PRO A 163 -12.28 -5.78 9.04
CA PRO A 163 -12.52 -4.62 9.89
C PRO A 163 -11.54 -4.52 11.07
N LYS A 164 -10.59 -5.46 11.21
CA LYS A 164 -9.65 -5.52 12.33
C LYS A 164 -8.22 -5.65 11.81
N PHE A 165 -7.32 -4.84 12.37
CA PHE A 165 -5.88 -4.89 12.08
C PHE A 165 -5.07 -4.30 13.23
N ASP A 166 -3.79 -4.67 13.28
CA ASP A 166 -2.88 -4.30 14.36
C ASP A 166 -2.04 -3.10 13.98
N LEU A 167 -2.12 -2.03 14.82
CA LEU A 167 -1.40 -0.78 14.59
C LEU A 167 -1.14 -0.06 15.90
N THR A 168 0.12 0.17 16.22
CA THR A 168 0.49 0.99 17.39
C THR A 168 0.29 2.49 17.12
N GLN A 169 0.10 3.29 18.18
CA GLN A 169 -0.01 4.76 18.03
C GLN A 169 1.26 5.39 17.46
N GLU A 170 2.41 4.83 17.81
CA GLU A 170 3.69 5.29 17.28
C GLU A 170 3.80 5.04 15.78
N PHE A 171 3.36 3.86 15.35
CA PHE A 171 3.29 3.54 13.93
C PHE A 171 2.30 4.45 13.18
N LEU A 172 1.09 4.66 13.73
CA LEU A 172 0.12 5.60 13.16
C LEU A 172 0.66 7.02 13.05
N ALA A 173 1.39 7.48 14.06
CA ALA A 173 2.01 8.80 14.05
C ALA A 173 3.03 8.93 12.91
N SER A 174 3.87 7.91 12.73
CA SER A 174 4.79 7.83 11.61
C SER A 174 4.05 7.79 10.26
N MET A 175 3.04 6.94 10.13
CA MET A 175 2.28 6.81 8.87
C MET A 175 1.58 8.12 8.46
N LEU A 176 1.02 8.84 9.43
CA LEU A 176 0.34 10.11 9.18
C LEU A 176 1.28 11.32 9.15
N GLY A 177 2.58 11.15 9.41
CA GLY A 177 3.54 12.25 9.52
C GLY A 177 3.12 13.28 10.59
N ALA A 178 2.60 12.80 11.73
CA ALA A 178 2.01 13.63 12.78
C ALA A 178 2.58 13.28 14.16
N SER A 179 2.32 14.13 15.18
CA SER A 179 2.72 13.81 16.54
C SER A 179 1.86 12.69 17.14
N ARG A 180 2.45 11.88 18.05
CA ARG A 180 1.68 10.85 18.80
C ARG A 180 0.49 11.45 19.53
N THR A 181 0.65 12.66 20.09
CA THR A 181 -0.42 13.38 20.79
C THR A 181 -1.58 13.67 19.85
N SER A 182 -1.30 14.22 18.66
CA SER A 182 -2.33 14.52 17.66
C SER A 182 -3.08 13.28 17.22
N VAL A 183 -2.34 12.18 16.96
CA VAL A 183 -2.96 10.88 16.58
C VAL A 183 -3.79 10.30 17.71
N THR A 184 -3.33 10.40 18.97
CA THR A 184 -4.10 9.93 20.14
C THR A 184 -5.41 10.70 20.30
N LEU A 185 -5.39 12.03 20.09
CA LEU A 185 -6.59 12.87 20.16
C LEU A 185 -7.57 12.52 19.02
N ALA A 186 -7.08 12.39 17.79
CA ALA A 186 -7.87 12.02 16.63
C ALA A 186 -8.51 10.63 16.78
N ALA A 187 -7.73 9.62 17.18
CA ALA A 187 -8.24 8.27 17.43
C ALA A 187 -9.27 8.26 18.57
N GLY A 188 -9.03 9.04 19.64
CA GLY A 188 -9.98 9.21 20.75
C GLY A 188 -11.29 9.88 20.30
N SER A 189 -11.24 10.83 19.36
CA SER A 189 -12.43 11.46 18.77
C SER A 189 -13.25 10.47 17.98
N LEU A 190 -12.63 9.74 17.03
CA LEU A 190 -13.30 8.70 16.26
C LEU A 190 -13.89 7.59 17.15
N GLN A 191 -13.21 7.23 18.25
CA GLN A 191 -13.70 6.24 19.20
C GLN A 191 -14.90 6.74 19.99
N ARG A 192 -14.88 7.99 20.50
CA ARG A 192 -16.05 8.60 21.20
C ARG A 192 -17.26 8.71 20.28
N SER A 193 -17.05 8.93 19.00
CA SER A 193 -18.09 8.95 17.97
C SER A 193 -18.57 7.55 17.58
N GLY A 194 -18.02 6.48 18.15
CA GLY A 194 -18.42 5.11 17.89
C GLY A 194 -18.03 4.58 16.52
N LEU A 195 -17.06 5.21 15.84
CA LEU A 195 -16.64 4.85 14.48
C LEU A 195 -15.61 3.74 14.48
N ILE A 196 -14.69 3.77 15.45
CA ILE A 196 -13.67 2.76 15.65
C ILE A 196 -13.59 2.35 17.13
N GLU A 197 -13.05 1.17 17.39
CA GLU A 197 -12.49 0.78 18.69
C GLU A 197 -10.98 0.74 18.55
N TYR A 198 -10.25 1.44 19.42
CA TYR A 198 -8.80 1.42 19.43
C TYR A 198 -8.28 1.04 20.80
N LYS A 199 -7.69 -0.13 20.94
CA LYS A 199 -7.23 -0.66 22.22
C LYS A 199 -5.93 -1.45 22.07
N ARG A 200 -4.89 -1.02 22.80
CA ARG A 200 -3.59 -1.73 22.90
C ARG A 200 -2.93 -2.04 21.53
N GLY A 201 -3.04 -1.12 20.58
CA GLY A 201 -2.46 -1.33 19.25
C GLY A 201 -3.33 -2.13 18.28
N HIS A 202 -4.60 -2.40 18.62
CA HIS A 202 -5.58 -3.03 17.75
C HIS A 202 -6.64 -2.01 17.36
N ILE A 203 -6.91 -1.87 16.08
CA ILE A 203 -8.02 -1.08 15.54
C ILE A 203 -9.11 -2.03 15.07
N ARG A 204 -10.36 -1.68 15.41
CA ARG A 204 -11.55 -2.30 14.84
C ARG A 204 -12.49 -1.21 14.35
N ILE A 205 -12.89 -1.28 13.09
CA ILE A 205 -13.93 -0.42 12.54
C ILE A 205 -15.28 -0.93 13.04
N LEU A 206 -16.08 -0.04 13.65
CA LEU A 206 -17.38 -0.33 14.20
C LEU A 206 -18.50 0.06 13.23
N ASP A 207 -18.32 1.17 12.50
CA ASP A 207 -19.29 1.72 11.56
C ASP A 207 -18.54 2.31 10.34
N ALA A 208 -18.40 1.51 9.29
CA ALA A 208 -17.66 1.91 8.10
C ALA A 208 -18.36 3.04 7.31
N GLU A 209 -19.71 3.09 7.31
CA GLU A 209 -20.46 4.13 6.61
C GLU A 209 -20.26 5.50 7.27
N LYS A 210 -20.35 5.55 8.60
CA LYS A 210 -20.07 6.79 9.32
C LYS A 210 -18.57 7.15 9.29
N LEU A 211 -17.68 6.16 9.31
CA LEU A 211 -16.24 6.42 9.16
C LEU A 211 -15.94 7.04 7.79
N LEU A 212 -16.65 6.63 6.73
CA LEU A 212 -16.55 7.24 5.41
C LEU A 212 -16.96 8.74 5.44
N THR A 213 -18.00 9.11 6.20
CA THR A 213 -18.39 10.53 6.34
C THR A 213 -17.43 11.35 7.20
N ALA A 214 -16.63 10.71 8.07
CA ALA A 214 -15.60 11.34 8.86
C ALA A 214 -14.26 11.46 8.10
N ALA A 215 -14.10 10.75 7.00
CA ALA A 215 -12.91 10.85 6.15
C ALA A 215 -13.00 12.04 5.19
N CYS A 216 -11.85 12.61 4.81
CA CYS A 216 -11.80 13.62 3.78
C CYS A 216 -12.15 13.05 2.40
N GLU A 217 -12.53 13.93 1.46
CA GLU A 217 -12.84 13.61 0.06
C GLU A 217 -11.70 12.92 -0.70
N CYS A 218 -10.50 12.92 -0.13
CA CYS A 218 -9.36 12.20 -0.70
C CYS A 218 -9.54 10.68 -0.68
N TYR A 219 -10.36 10.14 0.24
CA TYR A 219 -10.56 8.69 0.31
C TYR A 219 -11.19 8.10 -0.96
N PRO A 220 -12.38 8.55 -1.43
CA PRO A 220 -12.95 8.01 -2.66
C PRO A 220 -12.04 8.21 -3.87
N ILE A 221 -11.34 9.34 -3.98
CA ILE A 221 -10.40 9.61 -5.09
C ILE A 221 -9.27 8.57 -5.10
N VAL A 222 -8.63 8.32 -3.94
CA VAL A 222 -7.54 7.35 -3.84
C VAL A 222 -8.04 5.93 -4.03
N ARG A 223 -9.20 5.58 -3.47
CA ARG A 223 -9.82 4.27 -3.66
C ARG A 223 -10.04 3.97 -5.15
N ASP A 224 -10.65 4.90 -5.89
CA ASP A 224 -10.94 4.72 -7.32
C ASP A 224 -9.65 4.61 -8.17
N LEU A 225 -8.54 5.22 -7.71
CA LEU A 225 -7.23 5.08 -8.34
C LEU A 225 -6.54 3.74 -8.02
N THR A 226 -6.85 3.11 -6.90
CA THR A 226 -6.20 1.86 -6.45
C THR A 226 -7.02 0.61 -6.72
N HIS A 227 -8.34 0.72 -6.94
CA HIS A 227 -9.18 -0.39 -7.39
C HIS A 227 -9.19 -0.47 -8.92
N ASP A 228 -8.90 -1.65 -9.45
CA ASP A 228 -8.88 -1.92 -10.89
C ASP A 228 -10.15 -2.68 -11.29
N ASP A 229 -11.26 -1.96 -11.39
CA ASP A 229 -12.55 -2.50 -11.83
C ASP A 229 -12.72 -2.46 -13.37
N ARG A 230 -11.62 -2.26 -14.16
CA ARG A 230 -11.67 -2.15 -15.61
C ARG A 230 -10.91 -3.24 -16.35
#